data_edb3232bd32ef277196655f84147fc9a
#
_entry.id   edb3232bd32ef277196655f84147fc9a
#
_cell.length_a   1.000
_cell.length_b   1.000
_cell.length_c   1.000
_cell.angle_alpha   90.00
_cell.angle_beta   90.00
_cell.angle_gamma   90.00
#
_symmetry.space_group_name_H-M   'P 1'
#
loop_
_entity.id
_entity.type
_entity.pdbx_description
1 polymer ?
#
loop_
_entity_poly.entity_id
_entity_poly.type
_entity_poly.pdbx_seq_one_letter_code
_entity_poly.pdbx_strand_id
1 'polypeptide(L)'
;EVLAALTRLRQLSLDPALVDQRYDSVGSAKIDLLCEHLEQILPLGHKVLVFSQFVAFLERIRRSLDQRGIASLLLEGKTRNRHAVIDEFQHGDVQVFLISLKAGGVGLTLTQADYVYMMDPWWNPSVEAQAVNRAHRIGQDRRVNVYRLVAQDTIEEKVCQLQAHKQLLVDSVVGRNLGEGRSSADIQQLLKLIQEDQDGRV
;
A
#
# COMPACT_ATOMS: atom_id res chain seq x y z
N GLU A 1 -4.05 21.01 11.24
CA GLU A 1 -3.65 20.19 12.41
C GLU A 1 -4.21 18.76 12.33
N VAL A 2 -5.51 18.56 12.14
CA VAL A 2 -6.18 17.24 12.08
C VAL A 2 -5.56 16.31 11.03
N LEU A 3 -5.35 16.78 9.81
CA LEU A 3 -4.76 15.97 8.72
C LEU A 3 -3.34 15.51 9.04
N ALA A 4 -2.55 16.33 9.71
CA ALA A 4 -1.21 15.96 10.15
C ALA A 4 -1.26 14.87 11.24
N ALA A 5 -2.20 14.98 12.19
CA ALA A 5 -2.42 13.96 13.21
C ALA A 5 -2.84 12.62 12.60
N LEU A 6 -3.80 12.62 11.68
CA LEU A 6 -4.23 11.41 10.95
C LEU A 6 -3.07 10.78 10.16
N THR A 7 -2.22 11.59 9.53
CA THR A 7 -1.04 11.09 8.83
C THR A 7 -0.07 10.42 9.79
N ARG A 8 0.18 11.01 10.98
CA ARG A 8 1.03 10.40 12.02
C ARG A 8 0.46 9.11 12.57
N LEU A 9 -0.86 9.05 12.84
CA LEU A 9 -1.51 7.82 13.29
C LEU A 9 -1.35 6.69 12.26
N ARG A 10 -1.49 6.98 10.98
CA ARG A 10 -1.27 6.01 9.92
C ARG A 10 0.19 5.57 9.82
N GLN A 11 1.14 6.48 10.00
CA GLN A 11 2.56 6.14 10.06
C GLN A 11 2.87 5.24 11.26
N LEU A 12 2.30 5.52 12.44
CA LEU A 12 2.43 4.68 13.63
C LEU A 12 1.89 3.27 13.42
N SER A 13 0.78 3.13 12.70
CA SER A 13 0.18 1.82 12.37
C SER A 13 1.06 0.99 11.43
N LEU A 14 1.97 1.62 10.68
CA LEU A 14 2.92 0.95 9.81
C LEU A 14 4.22 0.62 10.53
N ASP A 15 4.83 1.62 11.14
CA ASP A 15 6.11 1.53 11.81
C ASP A 15 6.31 2.78 12.69
N PRO A 16 6.47 2.62 14.01
CA PRO A 16 6.66 3.76 14.92
C PRO A 16 7.87 4.65 14.56
N ALA A 17 8.90 4.09 13.96
CA ALA A 17 10.08 4.84 13.53
C ALA A 17 9.81 5.85 12.40
N LEU A 18 8.68 5.76 11.71
CA LEU A 18 8.26 6.77 10.73
C LEU A 18 7.85 8.09 11.39
N VAL A 19 7.51 8.06 12.67
CA VAL A 19 7.15 9.24 13.46
C VAL A 19 8.32 9.71 14.30
N ASP A 20 9.06 8.78 14.90
CA ASP A 20 10.21 9.09 15.75
C ASP A 20 11.27 7.98 15.64
N GLN A 21 12.47 8.35 15.19
CA GLN A 21 13.60 7.43 14.98
C GLN A 21 14.06 6.72 16.27
N ARG A 22 13.72 7.22 17.47
CA ARG A 22 13.99 6.53 18.73
C ARG A 22 13.33 5.15 18.80
N TYR A 23 12.29 4.91 18.02
CA TYR A 23 11.59 3.63 17.95
C TYR A 23 12.10 2.71 16.84
N ASP A 24 13.28 2.98 16.27
CA ASP A 24 13.83 2.16 15.17
C ASP A 24 14.01 0.69 15.55
N SER A 25 14.33 0.41 16.81
CA SER A 25 14.48 -0.95 17.34
C SER A 25 13.16 -1.70 17.59
N VAL A 26 12.01 -1.03 17.54
CA VAL A 26 10.69 -1.68 17.76
C VAL A 26 10.31 -2.56 16.57
N GLY A 27 10.72 -2.15 15.36
CA GLY A 27 10.39 -2.87 14.13
C GLY A 27 8.95 -2.64 13.66
N SER A 28 8.54 -3.43 12.68
CA SER A 28 7.20 -3.38 12.09
C SER A 28 6.67 -4.79 11.82
N ALA A 29 5.60 -5.17 12.50
CA ALA A 29 4.94 -6.45 12.29
C ALA A 29 4.52 -6.67 10.81
N LYS A 30 4.19 -5.59 10.10
CA LYS A 30 3.86 -5.67 8.67
C LYS A 30 5.07 -5.99 7.80
N ILE A 31 6.24 -5.45 8.13
CA ILE A 31 7.49 -5.76 7.43
C ILE A 31 7.88 -7.21 7.69
N ASP A 32 7.78 -7.65 8.95
CA ASP A 32 8.11 -9.02 9.31
C ASP A 32 7.21 -10.02 8.59
N LEU A 33 5.89 -9.81 8.62
CA LEU A 33 4.92 -10.65 7.89
C LEU A 33 5.17 -10.65 6.38
N LEU A 34 5.48 -9.48 5.79
CA LEU A 34 5.83 -9.40 4.37
C LEU A 34 7.08 -10.23 4.07
N CYS A 35 8.15 -10.07 4.85
CA CYS A 35 9.41 -10.79 4.65
C CYS A 35 9.23 -12.30 4.79
N GLU A 36 8.54 -12.78 5.83
CA GLU A 36 8.23 -14.20 6.01
C GLU A 36 7.48 -14.78 4.80
N HIS A 37 6.53 -14.03 4.25
CA HIS A 37 5.77 -14.47 3.09
C HIS A 37 6.63 -14.48 1.81
N LEU A 38 7.48 -13.46 1.63
CA LEU A 38 8.40 -13.38 0.49
C LEU A 38 9.41 -14.54 0.50
N GLU A 39 9.95 -14.90 1.66
CA GLU A 39 10.87 -16.04 1.80
C GLU A 39 10.24 -17.36 1.33
N GLN A 40 8.91 -17.49 1.42
CA GLN A 40 8.19 -18.67 0.97
C GLN A 40 7.92 -18.67 -0.55
N ILE A 41 7.58 -17.52 -1.12
CA ILE A 41 7.07 -17.45 -2.50
C ILE A 41 8.17 -17.13 -3.54
N LEU A 42 9.21 -16.38 -3.18
CA LEU A 42 10.28 -16.03 -4.13
C LEU A 42 11.04 -17.24 -4.67
N PRO A 43 11.38 -18.27 -3.85
CA PRO A 43 12.02 -19.49 -4.35
C PRO A 43 11.18 -20.26 -5.37
N LEU A 44 9.86 -20.01 -5.40
CA LEU A 44 8.93 -20.62 -6.37
C LEU A 44 8.85 -19.85 -7.69
N GLY A 45 9.63 -18.78 -7.85
CA GLY A 45 9.71 -17.99 -9.07
C GLY A 45 8.60 -16.95 -9.22
N HIS A 46 7.92 -16.59 -8.12
CA HIS A 46 6.91 -15.53 -8.14
C HIS A 46 7.55 -14.14 -8.18
N LYS A 47 6.91 -13.20 -8.90
CA LYS A 47 7.24 -11.78 -8.90
C LYS A 47 6.18 -10.98 -8.13
N VAL A 48 6.64 -10.00 -7.36
CA VAL A 48 5.86 -9.36 -6.31
C VAL A 48 5.85 -7.85 -6.46
N LEU A 49 4.67 -7.24 -6.39
CA LEU A 49 4.50 -5.78 -6.26
C LEU A 49 4.13 -5.43 -4.81
N VAL A 50 4.82 -4.47 -4.25
CA VAL A 50 4.56 -3.97 -2.89
C VAL A 50 4.24 -2.48 -2.97
N PHE A 51 3.03 -2.11 -2.63
CA PHE A 51 2.54 -0.74 -2.69
C PHE A 51 2.42 -0.10 -1.31
N SER A 52 2.88 1.14 -1.19
CA SER A 52 2.57 2.01 -0.06
C SER A 52 2.47 3.47 -0.51
N GLN A 53 1.71 4.27 0.22
CA GLN A 53 1.69 5.72 0.02
C GLN A 53 2.90 6.42 0.66
N PHE A 54 3.56 5.76 1.62
CA PHE A 54 4.69 6.31 2.38
C PHE A 54 6.03 5.79 1.82
N VAL A 55 6.74 6.66 1.11
CA VAL A 55 8.07 6.33 0.55
C VAL A 55 9.05 5.91 1.65
N ALA A 56 9.04 6.62 2.79
CA ALA A 56 9.90 6.28 3.93
C ALA A 56 9.62 4.85 4.46
N PHE A 57 8.38 4.37 4.38
CA PHE A 57 8.05 2.99 4.74
C PHE A 57 8.59 1.99 3.70
N LEU A 58 8.48 2.29 2.41
CA LEU A 58 9.07 1.46 1.35
C LEU A 58 10.59 1.36 1.50
N GLU A 59 11.25 2.45 1.88
CA GLU A 59 12.71 2.43 2.17
C GLU A 59 13.05 1.57 3.39
N ARG A 60 12.20 1.52 4.41
CA ARG A 60 12.37 0.62 5.55
C ARG A 60 12.16 -0.84 5.15
N ILE A 61 11.14 -1.13 4.35
CA ILE A 61 10.95 -2.46 3.74
C ILE A 61 12.19 -2.85 2.97
N ARG A 62 12.70 -1.97 2.10
CA ARG A 62 13.90 -2.24 1.31
C ARG A 62 15.10 -2.61 2.17
N ARG A 63 15.37 -1.84 3.23
CA ARG A 63 16.47 -2.16 4.17
C ARG A 63 16.30 -3.54 4.82
N SER A 64 15.08 -3.89 5.21
CA SER A 64 14.79 -5.20 5.79
C SER A 64 14.97 -6.35 4.79
N LEU A 65 14.62 -6.13 3.52
CA LEU A 65 14.86 -7.09 2.43
C LEU A 65 16.36 -7.24 2.14
N ASP A 66 17.10 -6.13 2.07
CA ASP A 66 18.56 -6.13 1.85
C ASP A 66 19.28 -6.92 2.96
N GLN A 67 18.86 -6.78 4.23
CA GLN A 67 19.40 -7.54 5.36
C GLN A 67 19.15 -9.04 5.23
N ARG A 68 18.13 -9.47 4.50
CA ARG A 68 17.79 -10.86 4.21
C ARG A 68 18.35 -11.35 2.87
N GLY A 69 19.14 -10.51 2.17
CA GLY A 69 19.69 -10.85 0.86
C GLY A 69 18.65 -10.89 -0.27
N ILE A 70 17.48 -10.30 -0.06
CA ILE A 70 16.41 -10.21 -1.05
C ILE A 70 16.56 -8.90 -1.84
N ALA A 71 16.94 -9.02 -3.12
CA ALA A 71 17.04 -7.88 -4.01
C ALA A 71 15.66 -7.26 -4.31
N SER A 72 15.59 -5.93 -4.30
CA SER A 72 14.34 -5.21 -4.60
C SER A 72 14.59 -3.95 -5.40
N LEU A 73 13.61 -3.58 -6.24
CA LEU A 73 13.56 -2.32 -6.96
C LEU A 73 12.63 -1.35 -6.23
N LEU A 74 12.90 -0.05 -6.34
CA LEU A 74 12.04 1.00 -5.78
C LEU A 74 11.65 2.02 -6.85
N LEU A 75 10.34 2.24 -7.01
CA LEU A 75 9.77 3.28 -7.85
C LEU A 75 9.06 4.33 -7.00
N GLU A 76 9.60 5.53 -6.98
CA GLU A 76 9.03 6.68 -6.28
C GLU A 76 8.95 7.92 -7.18
N GLY A 77 8.39 9.03 -6.66
CA GLY A 77 8.25 10.28 -7.43
C GLY A 77 9.58 10.87 -7.92
N LYS A 78 10.68 10.63 -7.20
CA LYS A 78 12.04 11.13 -7.53
C LYS A 78 12.82 10.20 -8.46
N THR A 79 12.32 9.02 -8.78
CA THR A 79 13.02 8.06 -9.65
C THR A 79 13.23 8.66 -11.05
N ARG A 80 14.50 8.91 -11.41
CA ARG A 80 14.87 9.60 -12.66
C ARG A 80 14.72 8.71 -13.90
N ASN A 81 15.19 7.46 -13.83
CA ASN A 81 15.13 6.51 -14.95
C ASN A 81 14.08 5.43 -14.70
N ARG A 82 12.80 5.85 -14.77
CA ARG A 82 11.65 4.96 -14.50
C ARG A 82 11.58 3.78 -15.46
N HIS A 83 11.90 4.00 -16.74
CA HIS A 83 11.87 2.96 -17.77
C HIS A 83 12.87 1.85 -17.46
N ALA A 84 14.11 2.18 -17.10
CA ALA A 84 15.10 1.16 -16.77
C ALA A 84 14.73 0.33 -15.53
N VAL A 85 14.13 0.97 -14.50
CA VAL A 85 13.66 0.25 -13.30
C VAL A 85 12.51 -0.71 -13.64
N ILE A 86 11.61 -0.30 -14.52
CA ILE A 86 10.48 -1.13 -14.96
C ILE A 86 10.99 -2.27 -15.85
N ASP A 87 11.89 -1.99 -16.77
CA ASP A 87 12.49 -2.97 -17.66
C ASP A 87 13.26 -4.05 -16.88
N GLU A 88 14.04 -3.64 -15.88
CA GLU A 88 14.73 -4.55 -14.96
C GLU A 88 13.73 -5.47 -14.21
N PHE A 89 12.59 -4.92 -13.76
CA PHE A 89 11.57 -5.77 -13.14
C PHE A 89 10.93 -6.74 -14.14
N GLN A 90 10.68 -6.29 -15.38
CA GLN A 90 10.02 -7.11 -16.39
C GLN A 90 10.92 -8.24 -16.91
N HIS A 91 12.17 -7.94 -17.19
CA HIS A 91 13.09 -8.82 -17.92
C HIS A 91 14.29 -9.30 -17.10
N GLY A 92 14.60 -8.64 -15.98
CA GLY A 92 15.70 -9.00 -15.09
C GLY A 92 15.30 -10.02 -14.02
N ASP A 93 16.27 -10.32 -13.15
CA ASP A 93 16.16 -11.36 -12.12
C ASP A 93 15.50 -10.85 -10.81
N VAL A 94 15.34 -9.53 -10.66
CA VAL A 94 14.75 -8.96 -9.45
C VAL A 94 13.26 -9.27 -9.38
N GLN A 95 12.86 -9.90 -8.28
CA GLN A 95 11.48 -10.39 -8.12
C GLN A 95 10.59 -9.45 -7.30
N VAL A 96 11.15 -8.53 -6.50
CA VAL A 96 10.38 -7.64 -5.62
C VAL A 96 10.44 -6.21 -6.12
N PHE A 97 9.27 -5.61 -6.34
CA PHE A 97 9.16 -4.22 -6.78
C PHE A 97 8.34 -3.40 -5.80
N LEU A 98 9.00 -2.49 -5.11
CA LEU A 98 8.43 -1.54 -4.17
C LEU A 98 7.96 -0.29 -4.94
N ILE A 99 6.70 0.07 -4.82
CA ILE A 99 6.10 1.13 -5.64
C ILE A 99 5.33 2.11 -4.76
N SER A 100 5.72 3.38 -4.81
CA SER A 100 4.92 4.45 -4.21
C SER A 100 3.62 4.63 -5.01
N LEU A 101 2.47 4.63 -4.32
CA LEU A 101 1.16 4.80 -4.97
C LEU A 101 1.06 6.08 -5.82
N LYS A 102 1.74 7.16 -5.40
CA LYS A 102 1.82 8.40 -6.19
C LYS A 102 2.63 8.22 -7.48
N ALA A 103 3.71 7.46 -7.43
CA ALA A 103 4.54 7.19 -8.60
C ALA A 103 3.91 6.17 -9.54
N GLY A 104 3.14 5.24 -8.98
CA GLY A 104 2.36 4.26 -9.72
C GLY A 104 1.26 4.87 -10.62
N GLY A 105 0.91 6.15 -10.54
CA GLY A 105 -0.20 6.79 -11.27
C GLY A 105 -0.14 6.76 -12.81
N VAL A 106 0.99 6.47 -13.42
CA VAL A 106 1.18 6.52 -14.89
C VAL A 106 1.21 5.10 -15.46
N GLY A 107 0.11 4.65 -16.04
CA GLY A 107 -0.05 3.57 -17.02
C GLY A 107 0.90 2.36 -17.07
N LEU A 108 1.54 1.99 -15.94
CA LEU A 108 2.49 0.90 -15.88
C LEU A 108 1.81 -0.44 -16.14
N THR A 109 2.39 -1.26 -17.00
CA THR A 109 1.99 -2.65 -17.20
C THR A 109 3.02 -3.55 -16.53
N LEU A 110 2.62 -4.33 -15.51
CA LEU A 110 3.51 -5.14 -14.67
C LEU A 110 2.96 -6.58 -14.59
N THR A 111 2.62 -7.15 -15.74
CA THR A 111 1.97 -8.47 -15.87
C THR A 111 2.87 -9.64 -15.48
N GLN A 112 4.15 -9.43 -15.23
CA GLN A 112 5.04 -10.46 -14.70
C GLN A 112 4.78 -10.77 -13.21
N ALA A 113 4.13 -9.85 -12.49
CA ALA A 113 3.81 -10.04 -11.08
C ALA A 113 2.48 -10.78 -10.90
N ASP A 114 2.50 -11.77 -10.05
CA ASP A 114 1.32 -12.56 -9.65
C ASP A 114 1.01 -12.45 -8.15
N TYR A 115 1.81 -11.67 -7.41
CA TYR A 115 1.55 -11.28 -6.03
C TYR A 115 1.56 -9.76 -5.88
N VAL A 116 0.57 -9.23 -5.18
CA VAL A 116 0.42 -7.79 -4.91
C VAL A 116 0.16 -7.59 -3.42
N TYR A 117 1.00 -6.78 -2.77
CA TYR A 117 0.83 -6.38 -1.37
C TYR A 117 0.48 -4.90 -1.29
N MET A 118 -0.66 -4.60 -0.67
CA MET A 118 -1.06 -3.26 -0.26
C MET A 118 -0.69 -3.10 1.21
N MET A 119 0.37 -2.36 1.50
CA MET A 119 0.93 -2.26 2.86
C MET A 119 0.13 -1.31 3.76
N ASP A 120 -0.61 -0.38 3.17
CA ASP A 120 -1.49 0.55 3.87
C ASP A 120 -2.76 0.84 3.06
N PRO A 121 -3.94 0.98 3.69
CA PRO A 121 -5.17 1.29 2.99
C PRO A 121 -5.14 2.72 2.46
N TRP A 122 -5.65 2.93 1.25
CA TRP A 122 -5.75 4.24 0.63
C TRP A 122 -7.14 4.86 0.85
N TRP A 123 -7.24 6.19 0.91
CA TRP A 123 -8.52 6.88 1.06
C TRP A 123 -9.50 6.65 -0.08
N ASN A 124 -8.99 6.43 -1.28
CA ASN A 124 -9.78 6.20 -2.48
C ASN A 124 -9.58 4.75 -2.96
N PRO A 125 -10.62 3.89 -2.88
CA PRO A 125 -10.54 2.50 -3.32
C PRO A 125 -10.21 2.37 -4.81
N SER A 126 -10.56 3.36 -5.64
CA SER A 126 -10.23 3.35 -7.08
C SER A 126 -8.72 3.38 -7.35
N VAL A 127 -7.94 4.04 -6.48
CA VAL A 127 -6.47 4.06 -6.62
C VAL A 127 -5.87 2.70 -6.29
N GLU A 128 -6.40 2.00 -5.28
CA GLU A 128 -6.00 0.62 -4.99
C GLU A 128 -6.35 -0.31 -6.15
N ALA A 129 -7.58 -0.22 -6.67
CA ALA A 129 -7.99 -1.01 -7.82
C ALA A 129 -7.10 -0.74 -9.05
N GLN A 130 -6.71 0.50 -9.31
CA GLN A 130 -5.75 0.84 -10.35
C GLN A 130 -4.37 0.22 -10.11
N ALA A 131 -3.88 0.18 -8.86
CA ALA A 131 -2.61 -0.45 -8.52
C ALA A 131 -2.66 -1.96 -8.78
N VAL A 132 -3.71 -2.63 -8.36
CA VAL A 132 -3.94 -4.08 -8.60
C VAL A 132 -4.05 -4.37 -10.10
N ASN A 133 -4.79 -3.55 -10.85
CA ASN A 133 -4.99 -3.71 -12.29
C ASN A 133 -3.70 -3.54 -13.13
N ARG A 134 -2.56 -3.16 -12.52
CA ARG A 134 -1.26 -3.16 -13.19
C ARG A 134 -0.69 -4.56 -13.38
N ALA A 135 -0.94 -5.44 -12.41
CA ALA A 135 -0.61 -6.85 -12.51
C ALA A 135 -1.70 -7.62 -13.28
N HIS A 136 -2.96 -7.26 -13.11
CA HIS A 136 -4.11 -7.92 -13.73
C HIS A 136 -4.51 -7.23 -15.05
N ARG A 137 -3.74 -7.46 -16.10
CA ARG A 137 -4.00 -6.94 -17.48
C ARG A 137 -3.93 -8.05 -18.50
N ILE A 138 -4.36 -7.75 -19.72
CA ILE A 138 -4.18 -8.62 -20.91
C ILE A 138 -2.70 -8.97 -21.03
N GLY A 139 -2.39 -10.28 -21.06
CA GLY A 139 -1.02 -10.82 -21.02
C GLY A 139 -0.60 -11.36 -19.65
N GLN A 140 -1.47 -11.34 -18.64
CA GLN A 140 -1.28 -12.05 -17.38
C GLN A 140 -1.89 -13.44 -17.48
N ASP A 141 -1.02 -14.46 -17.49
CA ASP A 141 -1.43 -15.88 -17.60
C ASP A 141 -1.58 -16.57 -16.24
N ARG A 142 -1.15 -15.89 -15.16
CA ARG A 142 -1.23 -16.41 -13.79
C ARG A 142 -2.33 -15.73 -13.00
N ARG A 143 -2.88 -16.45 -12.02
CA ARG A 143 -3.80 -15.86 -11.04
C ARG A 143 -3.05 -14.84 -10.18
N VAL A 144 -3.55 -13.62 -10.12
CA VAL A 144 -3.00 -12.57 -9.27
C VAL A 144 -3.56 -12.68 -7.86
N ASN A 145 -2.66 -12.84 -6.88
CA ASN A 145 -2.98 -12.88 -5.46
C ASN A 145 -2.78 -11.49 -4.86
N VAL A 146 -3.82 -10.92 -4.24
CA VAL A 146 -3.78 -9.57 -3.67
C VAL A 146 -3.95 -9.65 -2.16
N TYR A 147 -2.96 -9.14 -1.44
CA TYR A 147 -2.93 -9.05 0.03
C TYR A 147 -3.03 -7.61 0.47
N ARG A 148 -3.96 -7.33 1.37
CA ARG A 148 -4.06 -6.05 2.07
C ARG A 148 -3.66 -6.25 3.52
N LEU A 149 -2.60 -5.58 3.96
CA LEU A 149 -2.13 -5.64 5.33
C LEU A 149 -2.74 -4.48 6.11
N VAL A 150 -3.60 -4.80 7.05
CA VAL A 150 -4.30 -3.83 7.90
C VAL A 150 -3.92 -4.11 9.34
N ALA A 151 -3.41 -3.11 10.06
CA ALA A 151 -3.13 -3.23 11.48
C ALA A 151 -4.43 -3.17 12.28
N GLN A 152 -4.67 -4.20 13.09
CA GLN A 152 -5.86 -4.34 13.91
C GLN A 152 -5.90 -3.27 15.02
N ASP A 153 -7.08 -2.83 15.40
CA ASP A 153 -7.33 -1.81 16.45
C ASP A 153 -6.63 -0.47 16.17
N THR A 154 -6.45 -0.11 14.89
CA THR A 154 -5.80 1.12 14.47
C THR A 154 -6.69 1.98 13.56
N ILE A 155 -6.17 3.18 13.23
CA ILE A 155 -6.78 4.09 12.25
C ILE A 155 -6.97 3.42 10.87
N GLU A 156 -6.20 2.37 10.55
CA GLU A 156 -6.31 1.71 9.26
C GLU A 156 -7.64 0.98 9.08
N GLU A 157 -8.17 0.37 10.13
CA GLU A 157 -9.52 -0.24 10.08
C GLU A 157 -10.60 0.81 9.81
N LYS A 158 -10.47 2.01 10.40
CA LYS A 158 -11.40 3.11 10.13
C LYS A 158 -11.32 3.59 8.68
N VAL A 159 -10.11 3.61 8.10
CA VAL A 159 -9.94 3.91 6.67
C VAL A 159 -10.60 2.83 5.81
N CYS A 160 -10.46 1.55 6.14
CA CYS A 160 -11.12 0.46 5.43
C CYS A 160 -12.65 0.54 5.53
N GLN A 161 -13.21 0.86 6.71
CA GLN A 161 -14.64 1.09 6.89
C GLN A 161 -15.14 2.24 6.02
N LEU A 162 -14.39 3.35 5.96
CA LEU A 162 -14.71 4.49 5.10
C LEU A 162 -14.67 4.12 3.61
N GLN A 163 -13.69 3.32 3.19
CA GLN A 163 -13.62 2.81 1.81
C GLN A 163 -14.86 1.97 1.47
N ALA A 164 -15.24 1.03 2.35
CA ALA A 164 -16.41 0.19 2.15
C ALA A 164 -17.70 1.03 2.01
N HIS A 165 -17.85 2.05 2.84
CA HIS A 165 -18.99 2.98 2.77
C HIS A 165 -19.04 3.74 1.45
N LYS A 166 -17.88 4.26 0.99
CA LYS A 166 -17.78 4.95 -0.31
C LYS A 166 -18.10 4.03 -1.47
N GLN A 167 -17.64 2.77 -1.43
CA GLN A 167 -17.93 1.81 -2.49
C GLN A 167 -19.44 1.55 -2.60
N LEU A 168 -20.13 1.35 -1.46
CA LEU A 168 -21.59 1.18 -1.43
C LEU A 168 -22.32 2.40 -2.01
N LEU A 169 -21.85 3.62 -1.73
CA LEU A 169 -22.42 4.84 -2.31
C LEU A 169 -22.22 4.92 -3.82
N VAL A 170 -21.02 4.55 -4.32
CA VAL A 170 -20.74 4.51 -5.75
C VAL A 170 -21.60 3.47 -6.45
N ASP A 171 -21.73 2.28 -5.88
CA ASP A 171 -22.52 1.18 -6.43
C ASP A 171 -24.04 1.51 -6.42
N SER A 172 -24.49 2.30 -5.44
CA SER A 172 -25.90 2.74 -5.34
C SER A 172 -26.24 3.89 -6.29
N VAL A 173 -25.26 4.68 -6.72
CA VAL A 173 -25.42 5.84 -7.61
C VAL A 173 -24.69 5.55 -8.91
N VAL A 174 -25.25 4.66 -9.73
CA VAL A 174 -24.70 4.29 -11.05
C VAL A 174 -24.22 5.54 -11.82
N GLY A 175 -22.92 5.69 -11.95
CA GLY A 175 -22.28 6.54 -12.96
C GLY A 175 -21.88 7.97 -12.58
N ARG A 176 -21.79 8.36 -11.30
CA ARG A 176 -21.18 9.65 -10.96
C ARG A 176 -19.75 9.50 -10.46
N ASN A 177 -18.81 10.01 -11.27
CA ASN A 177 -17.41 10.20 -10.88
C ASN A 177 -17.31 11.01 -9.59
N LEU A 178 -17.03 10.34 -8.48
CA LEU A 178 -16.59 11.01 -7.28
C LEU A 178 -15.10 11.34 -7.50
N GLY A 179 -14.85 12.65 -7.62
CA GLY A 179 -13.55 13.18 -7.99
C GLY A 179 -12.40 12.70 -7.11
N GLU A 180 -11.24 12.64 -7.73
CA GLU A 180 -9.97 12.36 -7.07
C GLU A 180 -9.69 13.43 -6.01
N GLY A 181 -9.64 13.05 -4.74
CA GLY A 181 -9.20 13.95 -3.67
C GLY A 181 -9.74 13.59 -2.29
N ARG A 182 -8.99 13.96 -1.28
CA ARG A 182 -9.45 13.98 0.12
C ARG A 182 -10.46 15.11 0.25
N SER A 183 -11.75 14.83 0.25
CA SER A 183 -12.74 15.85 0.51
C SER A 183 -12.78 16.18 2.02
N SER A 184 -13.15 17.40 2.35
CA SER A 184 -13.41 17.81 3.75
C SER A 184 -14.45 16.88 4.41
N ALA A 185 -15.41 16.38 3.64
CA ALA A 185 -16.38 15.39 4.07
C ALA A 185 -15.76 14.04 4.49
N ASP A 186 -14.72 13.57 3.79
CA ASP A 186 -14.02 12.32 4.13
C ASP A 186 -13.33 12.41 5.49
N ILE A 187 -12.72 13.55 5.78
CA ILE A 187 -12.06 13.82 7.05
C ILE A 187 -13.07 13.89 8.19
N GLN A 188 -14.19 14.57 7.97
CA GLN A 188 -15.28 14.67 8.97
C GLN A 188 -15.90 13.31 9.26
N GLN A 189 -16.12 12.48 8.25
CA GLN A 189 -16.68 11.14 8.40
C GLN A 189 -15.71 10.21 9.13
N LEU A 190 -14.41 10.31 8.86
CA LEU A 190 -13.41 9.55 9.60
C LEU A 190 -13.33 9.97 11.07
N LEU A 191 -13.37 11.27 11.36
CA LEU A 191 -13.42 11.78 12.73
C LEU A 191 -14.64 11.27 13.48
N LYS A 192 -15.80 11.22 12.83
CA LYS A 192 -17.02 10.66 13.41
C LYS A 192 -16.86 9.19 13.75
N LEU A 193 -16.31 8.37 12.85
CA LEU A 193 -16.03 6.94 13.09
C LEU A 193 -15.06 6.73 14.26
N ILE A 194 -14.07 7.60 14.43
CA ILE A 194 -13.13 7.54 15.56
C ILE A 194 -13.84 7.88 16.89
N GLN A 195 -14.76 8.84 16.88
CA GLN A 195 -15.51 9.25 18.08
C GLN A 195 -16.52 8.18 18.51
N GLU A 196 -17.26 7.59 17.57
CA GLU A 196 -18.26 6.53 17.84
C GLU A 196 -17.63 5.29 18.51
N ASP A 197 -16.36 5.00 18.23
CA ASP A 197 -15.64 3.87 18.84
C ASP A 197 -15.21 4.14 20.29
N GLN A 198 -15.08 5.40 20.69
CA GLN A 198 -14.79 5.78 22.08
C GLN A 198 -16.05 5.69 22.96
N ASP A 199 -17.22 5.99 22.41
CA ASP A 199 -18.48 5.94 23.13
C ASP A 199 -19.04 4.50 23.28
N GLY A 200 -18.59 3.56 22.44
CA GLY A 200 -19.00 2.14 22.48
C GLY A 200 -18.15 1.24 23.39
N ARG A 201 -17.12 1.76 24.05
CA ARG A 201 -16.25 1.02 24.98
C ARG A 201 -16.50 1.38 26.46
N VAL A 202 -17.77 1.50 26.87
CA VAL A 202 -18.16 1.60 28.30
C VAL A 202 -18.80 0.27 28.74
#